data_4810204c0034d2cb1dddb80611f8ea7a
#
_entry.id   4810204c0034d2cb1dddb80611f8ea7a
#
_cell.length_a   1.000
_cell.length_b   1.000
_cell.length_c   1.000
_cell.angle_alpha   90.00
_cell.angle_beta   90.00
_cell.angle_gamma   90.00
#
_symmetry.space_group_name_H-M   'P 1'
#
loop_
_entity.id
_entity.type
_entity.pdbx_description
1 polymer ?
#
loop_
_entity_poly.entity_id
_entity_poly.type
_entity_poly.pdbx_seq_one_letter_code
_entity_poly.pdbx_strand_id
1 'polypeptide(L)'
;MVEAILNSRRAYGTDINPVSFLISKAKITPIRPSYLESQISSLLAGIKADTETKRGQILLPKSPDLEFSTSNNKRIDYWFPEKQKKDLASILSRVNSIYDQQIRIFLLCAFSNILKSCSRWSMKSVKPIIDKHKVIPDAYMTFVLQTKRMVIKNEEFWKRIGRMEVDCIIDNKDARKMKVQDDSATLVITSPPYVTSYEYADLHQLTAVWLGYIDKISDFRKKFIGRMQKSDIPLKLHSKLGTEIVDELRQINSKEAKAVEQYFFEMQECFQEMHRIVRRGGRMCIVIGDTELRRVRIQNANVFVETMKEIGFRMHKIIKRPVPSKILPLTRNERTGRFCTTVRADRLAYPIEYILIMVKV
;
A
#
# COMPACT_ATOMS: atom_id res chain seq x y z
N MET A 1 -11.73 2.02 7.00
CA MET A 1 -11.67 1.55 8.41
C MET A 1 -11.78 2.70 9.41
N VAL A 2 -10.96 3.74 9.38
CA VAL A 2 -11.09 4.92 10.30
C VAL A 2 -12.50 5.50 10.24
N GLU A 3 -13.05 5.77 9.04
CA GLU A 3 -14.42 6.24 8.87
C GLU A 3 -15.48 5.26 9.40
N ALA A 4 -15.24 3.96 9.34
CA ALA A 4 -16.15 2.98 9.93
C ALA A 4 -16.23 3.15 11.45
N ILE A 5 -15.07 3.25 12.12
CA ILE A 5 -15.00 3.50 13.57
C ILE A 5 -15.74 4.79 13.93
N LEU A 6 -15.45 5.90 13.21
CA LEU A 6 -16.08 7.20 13.45
C LEU A 6 -17.60 7.21 13.23
N ASN A 7 -18.14 6.23 12.53
CA ASN A 7 -19.57 6.03 12.30
C ASN A 7 -20.13 4.84 13.09
N SER A 8 -19.45 4.39 14.13
CA SER A 8 -19.86 3.24 15.00
C SER A 8 -20.16 1.96 14.19
N ARG A 9 -19.36 1.71 13.14
CA ARG A 9 -19.51 0.53 12.28
C ARG A 9 -18.34 -0.42 12.49
N ARG A 10 -18.65 -1.70 12.73
CA ARG A 10 -17.66 -2.77 12.69
C ARG A 10 -17.04 -2.84 11.31
N ALA A 11 -15.73 -3.07 11.23
CA ALA A 11 -15.03 -3.17 9.97
C ALA A 11 -13.98 -4.29 9.98
N TYR A 12 -13.90 -4.97 8.85
CA TYR A 12 -12.81 -5.90 8.55
C TYR A 12 -12.06 -5.38 7.32
N GLY A 13 -10.75 -5.42 7.37
CA GLY A 13 -9.88 -5.11 6.24
C GLY A 13 -8.80 -6.16 6.05
N THR A 14 -8.32 -6.31 4.82
CA THR A 14 -7.19 -7.17 4.51
C THR A 14 -6.28 -6.52 3.48
N ASP A 15 -4.98 -6.74 3.62
CA ASP A 15 -3.98 -6.35 2.62
C ASP A 15 -2.83 -7.36 2.65
N ILE A 16 -2.42 -7.86 1.49
CA ILE A 16 -1.29 -8.79 1.36
C ILE A 16 0.05 -8.11 1.68
N ASN A 17 0.11 -6.79 1.59
CA ASN A 17 1.30 -6.00 1.84
C ASN A 17 1.48 -5.74 3.35
N PRO A 18 2.50 -6.30 4.00
CA PRO A 18 2.71 -6.12 5.44
C PRO A 18 2.96 -4.65 5.84
N VAL A 19 3.44 -3.81 4.92
CA VAL A 19 3.61 -2.38 5.17
C VAL A 19 2.26 -1.67 5.19
N SER A 20 1.36 -1.99 4.26
CA SER A 20 -0.02 -1.48 4.27
C SER A 20 -0.78 -1.95 5.52
N PHE A 21 -0.57 -3.22 5.91
CA PHE A 21 -1.09 -3.75 7.16
C PHE A 21 -0.61 -2.94 8.38
N LEU A 22 0.71 -2.70 8.51
CA LEU A 22 1.30 -1.89 9.58
C LEU A 22 0.66 -0.50 9.66
N ILE A 23 0.60 0.21 8.52
CA ILE A 23 0.03 1.55 8.44
C ILE A 23 -1.46 1.56 8.83
N SER A 24 -2.22 0.58 8.33
CA SER A 24 -3.64 0.45 8.63
C SER A 24 -3.86 0.14 10.11
N LYS A 25 -3.09 -0.78 10.68
CA LYS A 25 -3.16 -1.14 12.09
C LYS A 25 -2.87 0.05 12.99
N ALA A 26 -1.80 0.81 12.70
CA ALA A 26 -1.48 2.03 13.45
C ALA A 26 -2.61 3.08 13.38
N LYS A 27 -3.28 3.22 12.22
CA LYS A 27 -4.37 4.21 12.03
C LYS A 27 -5.66 3.84 12.74
N ILE A 28 -5.97 2.56 12.89
CA ILE A 28 -7.23 2.10 13.52
C ILE A 28 -7.09 1.77 14.99
N THR A 29 -5.90 1.92 15.57
CA THR A 29 -5.62 1.65 16.98
C THR A 29 -5.43 2.98 17.71
N PRO A 30 -6.49 3.58 18.26
CA PRO A 30 -6.39 4.80 19.04
C PRO A 30 -5.70 4.50 20.37
N ILE A 31 -4.73 5.34 20.74
CA ILE A 31 -3.97 5.19 21.98
C ILE A 31 -4.30 6.38 22.88
N ARG A 32 -4.52 6.13 24.17
CA ARG A 32 -4.77 7.18 25.16
C ARG A 32 -3.63 8.22 25.11
N PRO A 33 -3.90 9.52 24.88
CA PRO A 33 -2.88 10.52 24.63
C PRO A 33 -1.81 10.62 25.71
N SER A 34 -2.21 10.72 26.99
CA SER A 34 -1.28 10.82 28.12
C SER A 34 -0.35 9.60 28.23
N TYR A 35 -0.87 8.40 27.95
CA TYR A 35 -0.07 7.17 27.94
C TYR A 35 0.91 7.17 26.77
N LEU A 36 0.45 7.51 25.57
CA LEU A 36 1.30 7.58 24.38
C LEU A 36 2.44 8.58 24.57
N GLU A 37 2.16 9.77 25.09
CA GLU A 37 3.17 10.81 25.36
C GLU A 37 4.22 10.38 26.36
N SER A 38 3.84 9.71 27.45
CA SER A 38 4.78 9.20 28.44
C SER A 38 5.74 8.16 27.84
N GLN A 39 5.21 7.22 27.03
CA GLN A 39 6.00 6.19 26.35
C GLN A 39 6.97 6.77 25.32
N ILE A 40 6.51 7.75 24.54
CA ILE A 40 7.33 8.44 23.55
C ILE A 40 8.44 9.25 24.23
N SER A 41 8.13 9.99 25.29
CA SER A 41 9.13 10.79 26.02
C SER A 41 10.25 9.91 26.57
N SER A 42 9.91 8.78 27.17
CA SER A 42 10.88 7.79 27.66
C SER A 42 11.75 7.23 26.53
N LEU A 43 11.13 6.85 25.40
CA LEU A 43 11.86 6.33 24.24
C LEU A 43 12.83 7.36 23.69
N LEU A 44 12.38 8.60 23.46
CA LEU A 44 13.20 9.66 22.85
C LEU A 44 14.38 10.04 23.75
N ALA A 45 14.19 10.08 25.08
CA ALA A 45 15.27 10.28 26.04
C ALA A 45 16.31 9.15 25.94
N GLY A 46 15.86 7.89 25.82
CA GLY A 46 16.77 6.75 25.65
C GLY A 46 17.55 6.80 24.34
N ILE A 47 16.91 7.12 23.20
CA ILE A 47 17.59 7.25 21.91
C ILE A 47 18.64 8.39 21.95
N LYS A 48 18.28 9.54 22.56
CA LYS A 48 19.18 10.66 22.70
C LYS A 48 20.43 10.30 23.53
N ALA A 49 20.24 9.63 24.67
CA ALA A 49 21.35 9.16 25.51
C ALA A 49 22.28 8.21 24.74
N ASP A 50 21.75 7.32 23.89
CA ASP A 50 22.53 6.43 23.04
C ASP A 50 23.38 7.19 22.02
N THR A 51 22.84 8.25 21.43
CA THR A 51 23.57 9.06 20.43
C THR A 51 24.66 9.92 21.06
N GLU A 52 24.47 10.36 22.29
CA GLU A 52 25.44 11.18 23.05
C GLU A 52 26.59 10.35 23.62
N THR A 53 26.31 9.16 24.15
CA THR A 53 27.30 8.25 24.74
C THR A 53 28.19 7.55 23.69
N LYS A 54 27.71 7.38 22.48
CA LYS A 54 28.40 6.66 21.39
C LYS A 54 29.39 7.51 20.59
N ARG A 55 29.85 8.60 21.11
CA ARG A 55 31.00 9.33 20.48
C ARG A 55 32.31 8.51 20.44
N GLY A 56 32.38 7.34 21.10
CA GLY A 56 33.59 6.51 21.18
C GLY A 56 33.48 5.08 20.67
N GLN A 57 32.39 4.36 20.87
CA GLN A 57 32.27 2.96 20.45
C GLN A 57 30.82 2.61 20.10
N ILE A 58 30.60 2.29 18.84
CA ILE A 58 29.30 1.78 18.38
C ILE A 58 29.31 0.26 18.55
N LEU A 59 28.90 -0.22 19.71
CA LEU A 59 28.34 -1.54 19.82
C LEU A 59 26.94 -1.45 19.24
N LEU A 60 26.76 -1.87 17.97
CA LEU A 60 25.43 -2.25 17.49
C LEU A 60 24.90 -3.26 18.51
N PRO A 61 23.73 -3.00 19.15
CA PRO A 61 23.10 -4.06 19.89
C PRO A 61 22.99 -5.23 18.92
N LYS A 62 23.61 -6.35 19.22
CA LYS A 62 23.28 -7.61 18.59
C LYS A 62 21.86 -7.92 19.06
N SER A 63 20.89 -7.31 18.43
CA SER A 63 19.53 -7.80 18.50
C SER A 63 19.56 -9.10 17.70
N PRO A 64 19.30 -10.26 18.30
CA PRO A 64 19.20 -11.51 17.58
C PRO A 64 18.22 -11.45 16.42
N ASP A 65 17.27 -10.50 16.49
CA ASP A 65 16.17 -10.32 15.54
C ASP A 65 16.49 -9.43 14.32
N LEU A 66 17.71 -8.89 14.20
CA LEU A 66 18.13 -8.00 13.11
C LEU A 66 19.21 -8.60 12.22
N GLU A 67 19.27 -9.92 12.11
CA GLU A 67 20.06 -10.60 11.06
C GLU A 67 19.34 -10.44 9.71
N PHE A 68 19.67 -9.36 9.01
CA PHE A 68 19.25 -9.19 7.62
C PHE A 68 19.90 -10.25 6.74
N SER A 69 19.13 -10.84 5.82
CA SER A 69 19.70 -11.65 4.75
C SER A 69 20.77 -10.87 3.98
N THR A 70 21.74 -11.57 3.39
CA THR A 70 22.82 -10.94 2.61
C THR A 70 22.26 -10.01 1.49
N SER A 71 21.11 -10.36 0.90
CA SER A 71 20.45 -9.55 -0.11
C SER A 71 19.87 -8.25 0.45
N ASN A 72 19.33 -8.28 1.68
CA ASN A 72 18.77 -7.12 2.34
C ASN A 72 19.87 -6.17 2.81
N ASN A 73 21.00 -6.67 3.31
CA ASN A 73 22.15 -5.85 3.66
C ASN A 73 22.65 -5.04 2.44
N LYS A 74 22.87 -5.69 1.29
CA LYS A 74 23.29 -5.03 0.06
C LYS A 74 22.29 -3.93 -0.37
N ARG A 75 21.00 -4.15 -0.17
CA ARG A 75 19.96 -3.17 -0.52
C ARG A 75 19.95 -1.99 0.45
N ILE A 76 20.15 -2.23 1.73
CA ILE A 76 20.28 -1.16 2.74
C ILE A 76 21.50 -0.30 2.42
N ASP A 77 22.65 -0.91 2.14
CA ASP A 77 23.88 -0.20 1.78
C ASP A 77 23.74 0.64 0.50
N TYR A 78 22.99 0.14 -0.46
CA TYR A 78 22.69 0.88 -1.69
C TYR A 78 21.86 2.16 -1.43
N TRP A 79 20.84 2.07 -0.55
CA TRP A 79 19.93 3.18 -0.31
C TRP A 79 20.37 4.14 0.79
N PHE A 80 21.12 3.68 1.79
CA PHE A 80 21.42 4.49 2.97
C PHE A 80 22.92 4.74 3.12
N PRO A 81 23.34 6.00 3.36
CA PRO A 81 24.70 6.28 3.81
C PRO A 81 24.95 5.64 5.17
N GLU A 82 26.23 5.38 5.50
CA GLU A 82 26.63 4.66 6.71
C GLU A 82 26.11 5.34 8.01
N LYS A 83 26.17 6.67 8.08
CA LYS A 83 25.63 7.41 9.23
C LYS A 83 24.14 7.13 9.43
N GLN A 84 23.32 7.32 8.37
CA GLN A 84 21.87 7.11 8.44
C GLN A 84 21.53 5.67 8.76
N LYS A 85 22.29 4.72 8.25
CA LYS A 85 22.10 3.28 8.53
C LYS A 85 22.28 3.00 10.02
N LYS A 86 23.32 3.53 10.65
CA LYS A 86 23.59 3.39 12.09
C LYS A 86 22.52 4.06 12.94
N ASP A 87 22.14 5.29 12.61
CA ASP A 87 21.14 6.05 13.35
C ASP A 87 19.76 5.35 13.29
N LEU A 88 19.35 4.91 12.08
CA LEU A 88 18.10 4.18 11.89
C LEU A 88 18.11 2.83 12.61
N ALA A 89 19.21 2.10 12.60
CA ALA A 89 19.33 0.84 13.34
C ALA A 89 19.18 1.03 14.86
N SER A 90 19.77 2.10 15.40
CA SER A 90 19.62 2.46 16.81
C SER A 90 18.17 2.80 17.16
N ILE A 91 17.50 3.62 16.33
CA ILE A 91 16.07 3.95 16.51
C ILE A 91 15.23 2.67 16.48
N LEU A 92 15.41 1.82 15.47
CA LEU A 92 14.63 0.59 15.29
C LEU A 92 14.82 -0.39 16.46
N SER A 93 16.06 -0.55 16.93
CA SER A 93 16.37 -1.40 18.09
C SER A 93 15.62 -0.95 19.34
N ARG A 94 15.57 0.35 19.61
CA ARG A 94 14.82 0.92 20.72
C ARG A 94 13.30 0.77 20.55
N VAL A 95 12.80 0.94 19.34
CA VAL A 95 11.37 0.72 19.05
C VAL A 95 10.99 -0.74 19.26
N ASN A 96 11.84 -1.68 18.83
CA ASN A 96 11.59 -3.12 18.99
C ASN A 96 11.65 -3.58 20.46
N SER A 97 12.39 -2.89 21.32
CA SER A 97 12.45 -3.19 22.76
C SER A 97 11.19 -2.79 23.54
N ILE A 98 10.25 -2.07 22.91
CA ILE A 98 9.00 -1.69 23.56
C ILE A 98 8.09 -2.90 23.70
N TYR A 99 7.69 -3.21 24.94
CA TYR A 99 6.81 -4.34 25.22
C TYR A 99 5.38 -4.13 24.72
N ASP A 100 4.83 -2.92 24.90
CA ASP A 100 3.47 -2.59 24.46
C ASP A 100 3.36 -2.65 22.93
N GLN A 101 2.57 -3.61 22.45
CA GLN A 101 2.40 -3.84 21.01
C GLN A 101 1.76 -2.66 20.26
N GLN A 102 0.83 -1.93 20.91
CA GLN A 102 0.16 -0.79 20.27
C GLN A 102 1.12 0.37 20.06
N ILE A 103 1.91 0.68 21.11
CA ILE A 103 2.97 1.70 21.05
C ILE A 103 4.03 1.29 20.02
N ARG A 104 4.47 0.04 20.02
CA ARG A 104 5.45 -0.46 19.06
C ARG A 104 4.96 -0.33 17.62
N ILE A 105 3.73 -0.75 17.30
CA ILE A 105 3.12 -0.59 15.97
C ILE A 105 3.06 0.89 15.56
N PHE A 106 2.64 1.76 16.45
CA PHE A 106 2.58 3.20 16.21
C PHE A 106 3.96 3.75 15.83
N LEU A 107 5.00 3.41 16.58
CA LEU A 107 6.37 3.88 16.35
C LEU A 107 7.04 3.22 15.14
N LEU A 108 6.75 1.93 14.86
CA LEU A 108 7.18 1.30 13.60
C LEU A 108 6.55 1.98 12.37
N CYS A 109 5.31 2.44 12.49
CA CYS A 109 4.69 3.23 11.43
C CYS A 109 5.37 4.59 11.24
N ALA A 110 5.77 5.28 12.33
CA ALA A 110 6.56 6.50 12.28
C ALA A 110 7.94 6.25 11.63
N PHE A 111 8.62 5.19 12.03
CA PHE A 111 9.89 4.75 11.46
C PHE A 111 9.78 4.46 9.96
N SER A 112 8.77 3.71 9.55
CA SER A 112 8.49 3.42 8.14
C SER A 112 8.37 4.70 7.29
N ASN A 113 7.71 5.71 7.80
CA ASN A 113 7.46 6.96 7.09
C ASN A 113 8.74 7.75 6.79
N ILE A 114 9.73 7.71 7.67
CA ILE A 114 10.97 8.48 7.53
C ILE A 114 12.01 7.84 6.61
N LEU A 115 11.90 6.54 6.32
CA LEU A 115 12.92 5.80 5.58
C LEU A 115 13.23 6.42 4.22
N LYS A 116 12.22 6.86 3.47
CA LYS A 116 12.45 7.50 2.18
C LYS A 116 13.20 8.82 2.32
N SER A 117 12.85 9.66 3.29
CA SER A 117 13.53 10.93 3.51
C SER A 117 14.98 10.75 3.98
N CYS A 118 15.23 9.74 4.82
CA CYS A 118 16.57 9.41 5.35
C CYS A 118 17.43 8.55 4.39
N SER A 119 16.93 8.25 3.18
CA SER A 119 17.66 7.49 2.15
C SER A 119 18.12 8.36 0.99
N ARG A 120 18.89 7.77 0.07
CA ARG A 120 19.29 8.41 -1.21
C ARG A 120 18.13 8.49 -2.23
N TRP A 121 16.95 7.96 -1.91
CA TRP A 121 15.80 7.98 -2.82
C TRP A 121 15.30 9.41 -3.02
N SER A 122 15.14 9.80 -4.29
CA SER A 122 14.65 11.13 -4.66
C SER A 122 13.25 11.40 -4.12
N MET A 123 13.07 12.51 -3.42
CA MET A 123 11.74 12.92 -2.92
C MET A 123 10.79 13.30 -4.05
N LYS A 124 11.32 13.71 -5.21
CA LYS A 124 10.56 14.11 -6.40
C LYS A 124 10.05 12.91 -7.22
N SER A 125 10.53 11.70 -6.94
CA SER A 125 10.16 10.50 -7.69
C SER A 125 9.35 9.51 -6.85
N VAL A 126 8.27 9.00 -7.43
CA VAL A 126 7.53 7.86 -6.89
C VAL A 126 8.33 6.58 -7.10
N LYS A 127 8.96 6.43 -8.27
CA LYS A 127 9.82 5.27 -8.57
C LYS A 127 11.14 5.34 -7.78
N PRO A 128 11.75 4.20 -7.45
CA PRO A 128 13.04 4.14 -6.78
C PRO A 128 14.17 4.67 -7.69
N ILE A 129 14.54 5.91 -7.48
CA ILE A 129 15.61 6.62 -8.20
C ILE A 129 16.52 7.28 -7.18
N ILE A 130 17.84 7.08 -7.30
CA ILE A 130 18.84 7.76 -6.47
C ILE A 130 18.95 9.23 -6.91
N ASP A 131 18.93 10.11 -5.93
CA ASP A 131 19.26 11.51 -6.06
C ASP A 131 20.62 11.76 -5.42
N LYS A 132 21.65 11.95 -6.25
CA LYS A 132 23.03 12.15 -5.81
C LYS A 132 23.26 13.49 -5.09
N HIS A 133 22.35 14.45 -5.30
CA HIS A 133 22.46 15.80 -4.73
C HIS A 133 21.50 15.99 -3.53
N LYS A 134 20.80 14.95 -3.12
CA LYS A 134 19.89 15.03 -1.99
C LYS A 134 20.63 15.27 -0.68
N VAL A 135 20.28 16.34 -0.01
CA VAL A 135 20.67 16.56 1.38
C VAL A 135 19.77 15.66 2.25
N ILE A 136 20.40 14.66 2.86
CA ILE A 136 19.68 13.68 3.69
C ILE A 136 19.61 14.24 5.11
N PRO A 137 18.40 14.39 5.68
CA PRO A 137 18.21 14.96 7.01
C PRO A 137 18.72 14.01 8.11
N ASP A 138 18.92 14.56 9.29
CA ASP A 138 19.22 13.78 10.49
C ASP A 138 18.07 12.81 10.81
N ALA A 139 18.40 11.54 11.02
CA ALA A 139 17.38 10.48 11.18
C ALA A 139 16.61 10.61 12.50
N TYR A 140 17.31 10.97 13.60
CA TYR A 140 16.69 11.15 14.90
C TYR A 140 15.69 12.32 14.88
N MET A 141 16.13 13.49 14.42
CA MET A 141 15.24 14.65 14.34
C MET A 141 14.06 14.41 13.42
N THR A 142 14.26 13.70 12.30
CA THR A 142 13.18 13.34 11.38
C THR A 142 12.18 12.40 12.03
N PHE A 143 12.66 11.43 12.82
CA PHE A 143 11.82 10.51 13.59
C PHE A 143 11.02 11.24 14.67
N VAL A 144 11.65 12.13 15.43
CA VAL A 144 10.99 12.97 16.44
C VAL A 144 9.85 13.78 15.83
N LEU A 145 10.13 14.48 14.72
CA LEU A 145 9.12 15.31 14.03
C LEU A 145 7.96 14.47 13.49
N GLN A 146 8.25 13.31 12.90
CA GLN A 146 7.21 12.41 12.40
C GLN A 146 6.37 11.84 13.54
N THR A 147 6.99 11.43 14.63
CA THR A 147 6.30 10.92 15.82
C THR A 147 5.37 11.98 16.40
N LYS A 148 5.84 13.22 16.56
CA LYS A 148 4.99 14.35 17.03
C LYS A 148 3.76 14.58 16.13
N ARG A 149 3.94 14.55 14.80
CA ARG A 149 2.81 14.67 13.86
C ARG A 149 1.78 13.54 14.05
N MET A 150 2.24 12.33 14.29
CA MET A 150 1.35 11.19 14.52
C MET A 150 0.66 11.26 15.89
N VAL A 151 1.31 11.78 16.93
CA VAL A 151 0.69 12.02 18.24
C VAL A 151 -0.50 12.98 18.10
N ILE A 152 -0.33 14.12 17.43
CA ILE A 152 -1.41 15.07 17.17
C ILE A 152 -2.60 14.38 16.48
N LYS A 153 -2.33 13.55 15.45
CA LYS A 153 -3.39 12.83 14.74
C LYS A 153 -4.06 11.74 15.58
N ASN A 154 -3.31 11.09 16.45
CA ASN A 154 -3.88 10.15 17.40
C ASN A 154 -4.79 10.87 18.42
N GLU A 155 -4.38 12.03 18.93
CA GLU A 155 -5.17 12.83 19.86
C GLU A 155 -6.49 13.31 19.21
N GLU A 156 -6.43 13.85 17.97
CA GLU A 156 -7.62 14.22 17.19
C GLU A 156 -8.57 13.03 17.05
N PHE A 157 -8.03 11.86 16.71
CA PHE A 157 -8.81 10.64 16.52
C PHE A 157 -9.41 10.15 17.86
N TRP A 158 -8.61 10.13 18.92
CA TRP A 158 -9.04 9.76 20.27
C TRP A 158 -10.22 10.63 20.76
N LYS A 159 -10.11 11.95 20.59
CA LYS A 159 -11.19 12.89 20.95
C LYS A 159 -12.48 12.64 20.16
N ARG A 160 -12.36 12.30 18.86
CA ARG A 160 -13.53 12.04 18.01
C ARG A 160 -14.22 10.72 18.30
N ILE A 161 -13.48 9.70 18.70
CA ILE A 161 -14.03 8.39 19.05
C ILE A 161 -14.77 8.47 20.41
N GLY A 162 -14.27 9.25 21.35
CA GLY A 162 -14.84 9.33 22.68
C GLY A 162 -14.81 7.99 23.40
N ARG A 163 -15.98 7.48 23.83
CA ARG A 163 -16.15 6.17 24.48
C ARG A 163 -16.59 5.06 23.53
N MET A 164 -16.54 5.29 22.21
CA MET A 164 -16.98 4.27 21.25
C MET A 164 -15.99 3.11 21.23
N GLU A 165 -16.47 1.93 21.56
CA GLU A 165 -15.77 0.67 21.33
C GLU A 165 -16.34 0.03 20.06
N VAL A 166 -15.56 -0.02 19.01
CA VAL A 166 -15.96 -0.60 17.72
C VAL A 166 -14.93 -1.61 17.27
N ASP A 167 -15.37 -2.83 17.02
CA ASP A 167 -14.51 -3.88 16.48
C ASP A 167 -14.05 -3.52 15.06
N CYS A 168 -12.74 -3.29 14.95
CA CYS A 168 -12.10 -3.01 13.68
C CYS A 168 -10.85 -3.88 13.53
N ILE A 169 -10.94 -4.86 12.62
CA ILE A 169 -9.92 -5.87 12.42
C ILE A 169 -9.24 -5.63 11.07
N ILE A 170 -7.92 -5.65 11.06
CA ILE A 170 -7.11 -5.72 9.85
C ILE A 170 -6.25 -6.97 9.87
N ASP A 171 -6.25 -7.73 8.78
CA ASP A 171 -5.43 -8.93 8.59
C ASP A 171 -4.39 -8.71 7.49
N ASN A 172 -3.19 -9.27 7.68
CA ASN A 172 -2.20 -9.33 6.60
C ASN A 172 -2.40 -10.60 5.79
N LYS A 173 -3.40 -10.57 4.90
CA LYS A 173 -3.85 -11.72 4.11
C LYS A 173 -4.29 -11.34 2.71
N ASP A 174 -4.43 -12.38 1.88
CA ASP A 174 -4.93 -12.27 0.52
C ASP A 174 -6.44 -11.98 0.50
N ALA A 175 -6.83 -10.98 -0.29
CA ALA A 175 -8.23 -10.58 -0.46
C ALA A 175 -9.08 -11.63 -1.19
N ARG A 176 -8.47 -12.66 -1.77
CA ARG A 176 -9.15 -13.82 -2.39
C ARG A 176 -9.62 -14.85 -1.36
N LYS A 177 -9.18 -14.73 -0.08
CA LYS A 177 -9.54 -15.65 1.03
C LYS A 177 -9.64 -14.87 2.34
N MET A 178 -10.74 -14.18 2.56
CA MET A 178 -10.97 -13.37 3.75
C MET A 178 -11.54 -14.20 4.91
N LYS A 179 -11.09 -13.89 6.12
CA LYS A 179 -11.65 -14.49 7.35
C LYS A 179 -12.95 -13.78 7.78
N VAL A 180 -13.91 -13.74 6.89
CA VAL A 180 -15.21 -13.12 7.11
C VAL A 180 -16.29 -14.13 6.80
N GLN A 181 -17.31 -14.19 7.64
CA GLN A 181 -18.46 -15.09 7.48
C GLN A 181 -19.23 -14.73 6.20
N ASP A 182 -19.80 -15.75 5.56
CA ASP A 182 -20.68 -15.59 4.42
C ASP A 182 -21.85 -14.66 4.76
N ASP A 183 -22.30 -13.88 3.79
CA ASP A 183 -23.48 -13.03 3.87
C ASP A 183 -23.53 -12.07 5.08
N SER A 184 -22.36 -11.69 5.65
CA SER A 184 -22.27 -10.87 6.86
C SER A 184 -21.99 -9.39 6.58
N ALA A 185 -21.33 -9.05 5.48
CA ALA A 185 -20.96 -7.68 5.17
C ALA A 185 -22.12 -6.92 4.49
N THR A 186 -22.41 -5.72 4.96
CA THR A 186 -23.40 -4.83 4.34
C THR A 186 -22.82 -3.97 3.24
N LEU A 187 -21.51 -3.70 3.32
CA LEU A 187 -20.79 -2.82 2.41
C LEU A 187 -19.34 -3.25 2.28
N VAL A 188 -18.86 -3.36 1.05
CA VAL A 188 -17.44 -3.48 0.72
C VAL A 188 -17.01 -2.21 0.00
N ILE A 189 -15.88 -1.63 0.44
CA ILE A 189 -15.25 -0.46 -0.21
C ILE A 189 -13.79 -0.80 -0.53
N THR A 190 -13.39 -0.66 -1.78
CA THR A 190 -12.00 -0.92 -2.18
C THR A 190 -11.59 -0.05 -3.37
N SER A 191 -10.28 0.19 -3.45
CA SER A 191 -9.61 0.68 -4.65
C SER A 191 -8.50 -0.31 -4.97
N PRO A 192 -8.77 -1.31 -5.83
CA PRO A 192 -7.80 -2.34 -6.15
C PRO A 192 -6.61 -1.78 -6.92
N PRO A 193 -5.49 -2.52 -7.03
CA PRO A 193 -4.39 -2.11 -7.88
C PRO A 193 -4.87 -1.95 -9.32
N TYR A 194 -4.39 -0.91 -10.01
CA TYR A 194 -4.70 -0.73 -11.43
C TYR A 194 -3.77 -1.61 -12.25
N VAL A 195 -4.29 -2.21 -13.30
CA VAL A 195 -3.48 -3.01 -14.21
C VAL A 195 -2.29 -2.19 -14.73
N THR A 196 -1.09 -2.74 -14.67
CA THR A 196 0.17 -2.13 -15.15
C THR A 196 0.57 -0.79 -14.50
N SER A 197 -0.08 -0.34 -13.41
CA SER A 197 0.16 1.00 -12.85
C SER A 197 1.42 1.08 -11.97
N TYR A 198 1.37 0.61 -10.74
CA TYR A 198 2.46 0.75 -9.78
C TYR A 198 2.97 -0.59 -9.26
N GLU A 199 4.31 -0.68 -9.17
CA GLU A 199 4.97 -1.72 -8.40
C GLU A 199 4.89 -1.37 -6.92
N TYR A 200 3.81 -1.77 -6.24
CA TYR A 200 3.65 -1.51 -4.80
C TYR A 200 4.80 -2.11 -3.98
N ALA A 201 5.34 -3.23 -4.41
CA ALA A 201 6.53 -3.80 -3.78
C ALA A 201 7.72 -2.85 -3.83
N ASP A 202 7.91 -2.13 -4.95
CA ASP A 202 9.00 -1.17 -5.09
C ASP A 202 8.81 0.06 -4.21
N LEU A 203 7.57 0.53 -4.07
CA LEU A 203 7.26 1.70 -3.23
C LEU A 203 7.55 1.42 -1.75
N HIS A 204 7.26 0.22 -1.29
CA HIS A 204 7.37 -0.19 0.10
C HIS A 204 8.65 -0.96 0.43
N GLN A 205 9.58 -1.09 -0.53
CA GLN A 205 10.77 -1.91 -0.38
C GLN A 205 11.65 -1.51 0.81
N LEU A 206 11.83 -0.21 1.07
CA LEU A 206 12.68 0.25 2.17
C LEU A 206 12.11 -0.22 3.51
N THR A 207 10.82 -0.02 3.73
CA THR A 207 10.15 -0.48 4.96
C THR A 207 10.16 -2.00 5.07
N ALA A 208 9.81 -2.69 3.97
CA ALA A 208 9.74 -4.15 3.98
C ALA A 208 11.08 -4.80 4.30
N VAL A 209 12.18 -4.22 3.81
CA VAL A 209 13.56 -4.67 4.12
C VAL A 209 13.95 -4.32 5.55
N TRP A 210 13.74 -3.07 5.99
CA TRP A 210 14.12 -2.64 7.35
C TRP A 210 13.38 -3.35 8.46
N LEU A 211 12.12 -3.71 8.23
CA LEU A 211 11.30 -4.42 9.22
C LEU A 211 11.36 -5.94 9.09
N GLY A 212 12.22 -6.49 8.21
CA GLY A 212 12.38 -7.92 8.03
C GLY A 212 11.16 -8.63 7.45
N TYR A 213 10.27 -7.91 6.76
CA TYR A 213 9.06 -8.50 6.18
C TYR A 213 9.32 -9.33 4.92
N ILE A 214 10.49 -9.17 4.33
CA ILE A 214 10.91 -9.84 3.09
C ILE A 214 12.40 -10.15 3.11
N ASP A 215 12.76 -11.29 2.52
CA ASP A 215 14.16 -11.65 2.26
C ASP A 215 14.61 -11.21 0.87
N LYS A 216 13.71 -11.32 -0.12
CA LYS A 216 13.97 -10.93 -1.51
C LYS A 216 12.79 -10.13 -2.06
N ILE A 217 13.09 -9.00 -2.71
CA ILE A 217 12.06 -8.17 -3.32
C ILE A 217 11.34 -8.86 -4.50
N SER A 218 12.02 -9.80 -5.18
CA SER A 218 11.40 -10.62 -6.22
C SER A 218 10.23 -11.42 -5.70
N ASP A 219 10.36 -12.00 -4.50
CA ASP A 219 9.31 -12.81 -3.89
C ASP A 219 8.20 -11.93 -3.31
N PHE A 220 8.55 -10.75 -2.84
CA PHE A 220 7.56 -9.75 -2.46
C PHE A 220 6.67 -9.33 -3.64
N ARG A 221 7.28 -9.08 -4.80
CA ARG A 221 6.53 -8.75 -6.03
C ARG A 221 5.54 -9.84 -6.45
N LYS A 222 5.90 -11.11 -6.32
CA LYS A 222 5.04 -12.25 -6.70
C LYS A 222 3.74 -12.35 -5.89
N LYS A 223 3.68 -11.74 -4.72
CA LYS A 223 2.48 -11.77 -3.86
C LYS A 223 1.36 -10.87 -4.36
N PHE A 224 1.66 -9.87 -5.19
CA PHE A 224 0.69 -8.87 -5.63
C PHE A 224 -0.11 -9.33 -6.86
N ILE A 225 -1.37 -8.94 -6.92
CA ILE A 225 -2.29 -9.18 -8.04
C ILE A 225 -1.68 -8.67 -9.35
N GLY A 226 -1.86 -9.42 -10.44
CA GLY A 226 -1.35 -9.10 -11.77
C GLY A 226 0.12 -9.46 -11.98
N ARG A 227 0.71 -10.27 -11.08
CA ARG A 227 2.07 -10.80 -11.26
C ARG A 227 2.04 -12.16 -11.92
N MET A 228 2.81 -12.31 -13.00
CA MET A 228 2.88 -13.53 -13.79
C MET A 228 3.19 -14.77 -12.93
N GLN A 229 2.24 -15.64 -12.78
CA GLN A 229 2.49 -17.05 -12.57
C GLN A 229 2.81 -17.67 -13.92
N LYS A 230 3.75 -18.63 -13.94
CA LYS A 230 4.12 -19.35 -15.14
C LYS A 230 3.07 -20.43 -15.47
N SER A 231 1.85 -20.03 -15.79
CA SER A 231 0.85 -20.95 -16.32
C SER A 231 0.70 -20.69 -17.80
N ASP A 232 0.88 -21.72 -18.60
CA ASP A 232 0.62 -21.66 -20.05
C ASP A 232 -0.83 -22.03 -20.39
N ILE A 233 -1.67 -22.30 -19.37
CA ILE A 233 -3.08 -22.61 -19.55
C ILE A 233 -3.86 -21.29 -19.66
N PRO A 234 -4.66 -21.09 -20.72
CA PRO A 234 -5.54 -19.93 -20.85
C PRO A 234 -6.49 -19.84 -19.65
N LEU A 235 -6.62 -18.64 -19.08
CA LEU A 235 -7.51 -18.38 -17.95
C LEU A 235 -8.91 -18.06 -18.46
N LYS A 236 -9.93 -18.63 -17.83
CA LYS A 236 -11.33 -18.34 -18.19
C LYS A 236 -11.79 -17.06 -17.50
N LEU A 237 -11.90 -15.99 -18.29
CA LEU A 237 -12.47 -14.73 -17.83
C LEU A 237 -13.99 -14.72 -17.94
N HIS A 238 -14.68 -14.11 -16.97
CA HIS A 238 -16.14 -13.90 -17.02
C HIS A 238 -16.52 -12.69 -17.91
N SER A 239 -15.59 -11.78 -18.20
CA SER A 239 -15.83 -10.64 -19.05
C SER A 239 -15.45 -10.95 -20.50
N LYS A 240 -16.40 -10.77 -21.41
CA LYS A 240 -16.17 -10.85 -22.85
C LYS A 240 -15.23 -9.73 -23.31
N LEU A 241 -15.49 -8.49 -22.86
CA LEU A 241 -14.61 -7.35 -23.13
C LEU A 241 -13.19 -7.56 -22.59
N GLY A 242 -13.06 -8.20 -21.41
CA GLY A 242 -11.76 -8.55 -20.85
C GLY A 242 -10.97 -9.51 -21.75
N THR A 243 -11.65 -10.51 -22.32
CA THR A 243 -11.06 -11.45 -23.29
C THR A 243 -10.65 -10.74 -24.58
N GLU A 244 -11.51 -9.91 -25.14
CA GLU A 244 -11.23 -9.12 -26.36
C GLU A 244 -9.98 -8.21 -26.18
N ILE A 245 -9.87 -7.51 -25.04
CA ILE A 245 -8.71 -6.68 -24.71
C ILE A 245 -7.42 -7.52 -24.63
N VAL A 246 -7.50 -8.69 -23.98
CA VAL A 246 -6.33 -9.60 -23.86
C VAL A 246 -5.91 -10.12 -25.23
N ASP A 247 -6.86 -10.47 -26.09
CA ASP A 247 -6.57 -10.97 -27.44
C ASP A 247 -5.97 -9.89 -28.35
N GLU A 248 -6.47 -8.66 -28.27
CA GLU A 248 -5.86 -7.51 -28.97
C GLU A 248 -4.42 -7.28 -28.51
N LEU A 249 -4.18 -7.29 -27.19
CA LEU A 249 -2.82 -7.16 -26.64
C LEU A 249 -1.92 -8.32 -27.06
N ARG A 250 -2.45 -9.54 -27.19
CA ARG A 250 -1.69 -10.75 -27.55
C ARG A 250 -1.10 -10.65 -28.95
N GLN A 251 -1.77 -9.97 -29.88
CA GLN A 251 -1.28 -9.68 -31.23
C GLN A 251 -0.07 -8.71 -31.20
N ILE A 252 0.03 -7.87 -30.17
CA ILE A 252 1.08 -6.84 -30.06
C ILE A 252 2.22 -7.32 -29.16
N ASN A 253 1.89 -7.89 -28.00
CA ASN A 253 2.86 -8.33 -27.00
C ASN A 253 2.26 -9.42 -26.09
N SER A 254 2.59 -10.67 -26.38
CA SER A 254 2.09 -11.85 -25.66
C SER A 254 2.40 -11.82 -24.14
N LYS A 255 3.57 -11.28 -23.74
CA LYS A 255 3.93 -11.18 -22.31
C LYS A 255 3.05 -10.20 -21.55
N GLU A 256 2.78 -9.04 -22.14
CA GLU A 256 1.92 -8.03 -21.53
C GLU A 256 0.45 -8.49 -21.52
N ALA A 257 0.00 -9.18 -22.57
CA ALA A 257 -1.32 -9.81 -22.62
C ALA A 257 -1.53 -10.81 -21.47
N LYS A 258 -0.56 -11.72 -21.28
CA LYS A 258 -0.60 -12.67 -20.14
C LYS A 258 -0.68 -11.97 -18.80
N ALA A 259 0.02 -10.86 -18.60
CA ALA A 259 -0.03 -10.10 -17.35
C ALA A 259 -1.40 -9.44 -17.12
N VAL A 260 -2.06 -8.94 -18.17
CA VAL A 260 -3.42 -8.36 -18.09
C VAL A 260 -4.46 -9.47 -17.86
N GLU A 261 -4.34 -10.61 -18.55
CA GLU A 261 -5.19 -11.79 -18.36
C GLU A 261 -5.13 -12.28 -16.90
N GLN A 262 -3.92 -12.44 -16.36
CA GLN A 262 -3.71 -12.82 -14.95
C GLN A 262 -4.33 -11.81 -14.00
N TYR A 263 -4.16 -10.53 -14.26
CA TYR A 263 -4.75 -9.47 -13.44
C TYR A 263 -6.29 -9.56 -13.43
N PHE A 264 -6.94 -9.71 -14.57
CA PHE A 264 -8.39 -9.82 -14.64
C PHE A 264 -8.90 -11.08 -13.95
N PHE A 265 -8.19 -12.19 -14.11
CA PHE A 265 -8.55 -13.44 -13.45
C PHE A 265 -8.43 -13.35 -11.92
N GLU A 266 -7.33 -12.81 -11.40
CA GLU A 266 -7.14 -12.63 -9.96
C GLU A 266 -8.13 -11.62 -9.35
N MET A 267 -8.51 -10.58 -10.11
CA MET A 267 -9.59 -9.68 -9.70
C MET A 267 -10.95 -10.37 -9.69
N GLN A 268 -11.22 -11.26 -10.64
CA GLN A 268 -12.43 -12.11 -10.65
C GLN A 268 -12.51 -12.96 -9.38
N GLU A 269 -11.41 -13.60 -8.96
CA GLU A 269 -11.35 -14.34 -7.69
C GLU A 269 -11.66 -13.44 -6.48
N CYS A 270 -11.11 -12.21 -6.47
CA CYS A 270 -11.45 -11.22 -5.43
C CYS A 270 -12.95 -10.88 -5.43
N PHE A 271 -13.56 -10.71 -6.59
CA PHE A 271 -15.00 -10.40 -6.68
C PHE A 271 -15.87 -11.58 -6.25
N GLN A 272 -15.47 -12.82 -6.52
CA GLN A 272 -16.13 -14.02 -6.02
C GLN A 272 -16.08 -14.07 -4.49
N GLU A 273 -14.93 -13.78 -3.89
CA GLU A 273 -14.79 -13.72 -2.43
C GLU A 273 -15.61 -12.57 -1.82
N MET A 274 -15.61 -11.40 -2.46
CA MET A 274 -16.46 -10.28 -2.03
C MET A 274 -17.95 -10.62 -2.16
N HIS A 275 -18.34 -11.39 -3.20
CA HIS A 275 -19.73 -11.89 -3.32
C HIS A 275 -20.07 -12.84 -2.19
N ARG A 276 -19.18 -13.75 -1.82
CA ARG A 276 -19.40 -14.66 -0.70
C ARG A 276 -19.73 -13.91 0.59
N ILE A 277 -18.92 -12.88 0.94
CA ILE A 277 -19.06 -12.18 2.23
C ILE A 277 -20.16 -11.12 2.27
N VAL A 278 -20.52 -10.53 1.13
CA VAL A 278 -21.58 -9.50 1.08
C VAL A 278 -22.94 -10.16 1.19
N ARG A 279 -23.80 -9.66 2.09
CA ARG A 279 -25.18 -10.14 2.23
C ARG A 279 -26.04 -9.77 1.01
N ARG A 280 -27.13 -10.47 0.79
CA ARG A 280 -28.14 -10.10 -0.22
C ARG A 280 -28.63 -8.66 0.02
N GLY A 281 -28.69 -7.85 -1.04
CA GLY A 281 -28.98 -6.42 -0.97
C GLY A 281 -27.81 -5.56 -0.47
N GLY A 282 -26.72 -6.16 -0.02
CA GLY A 282 -25.49 -5.45 0.34
C GLY A 282 -24.79 -4.86 -0.87
N ARG A 283 -23.90 -3.89 -0.64
CA ARG A 283 -23.29 -3.08 -1.70
C ARG A 283 -21.78 -3.26 -1.78
N MET A 284 -21.28 -3.17 -3.01
CA MET A 284 -19.85 -2.97 -3.28
C MET A 284 -19.64 -1.60 -3.88
N CYS A 285 -18.58 -0.90 -3.42
CA CYS A 285 -18.13 0.37 -3.93
C CYS A 285 -16.67 0.24 -4.34
N ILE A 286 -16.38 0.24 -5.66
CA ILE A 286 -15.05 0.04 -6.21
C ILE A 286 -14.59 1.29 -6.93
N VAL A 287 -13.42 1.83 -6.55
CA VAL A 287 -12.79 2.95 -7.24
C VAL A 287 -11.72 2.42 -8.17
N ILE A 288 -11.88 2.64 -9.48
CA ILE A 288 -10.94 2.16 -10.51
C ILE A 288 -10.83 3.16 -11.66
N GLY A 289 -9.66 3.28 -12.26
CA GLY A 289 -9.43 4.02 -13.49
C GLY A 289 -9.13 3.11 -14.66
N ASP A 290 -9.51 3.53 -15.87
CA ASP A 290 -9.04 2.89 -17.08
C ASP A 290 -7.56 3.16 -17.28
N THR A 291 -6.86 2.25 -17.95
CA THR A 291 -5.44 2.38 -18.26
C THR A 291 -5.22 2.17 -19.76
N GLU A 292 -4.00 2.34 -20.20
CA GLU A 292 -3.61 2.07 -21.59
C GLU A 292 -2.26 1.39 -21.61
N LEU A 293 -2.15 0.36 -22.45
CA LEU A 293 -0.95 -0.41 -22.65
C LEU A 293 -0.75 -0.65 -24.15
N ARG A 294 0.41 -0.28 -24.70
CA ARG A 294 0.70 -0.42 -26.15
C ARG A 294 -0.37 0.18 -27.07
N ARG A 295 -1.02 1.28 -26.66
CA ARG A 295 -2.15 1.91 -27.35
C ARG A 295 -3.48 1.13 -27.27
N VAL A 296 -3.50 -0.05 -26.66
CA VAL A 296 -4.73 -0.76 -26.32
C VAL A 296 -5.32 -0.14 -25.07
N ARG A 297 -6.56 0.28 -25.13
CA ARG A 297 -7.28 0.83 -23.98
C ARG A 297 -7.77 -0.30 -23.09
N ILE A 298 -7.30 -0.33 -21.87
CA ILE A 298 -7.75 -1.29 -20.85
C ILE A 298 -8.91 -0.66 -20.09
N GLN A 299 -10.12 -1.05 -20.46
CA GLN A 299 -11.37 -0.52 -19.89
C GLN A 299 -11.71 -1.23 -18.57
N ASN A 300 -10.87 -1.05 -17.56
CA ASN A 300 -11.00 -1.73 -16.27
C ASN A 300 -12.41 -1.63 -15.67
N ALA A 301 -13.03 -0.44 -15.73
CA ALA A 301 -14.35 -0.22 -15.17
C ALA A 301 -15.42 -1.11 -15.83
N ASN A 302 -15.42 -1.21 -17.17
CA ASN A 302 -16.38 -2.02 -17.91
C ASN A 302 -16.13 -3.51 -17.70
N VAL A 303 -14.87 -3.95 -17.76
CA VAL A 303 -14.49 -5.35 -17.48
C VAL A 303 -14.94 -5.78 -16.08
N PHE A 304 -14.76 -4.93 -15.07
CA PHE A 304 -15.20 -5.22 -13.71
C PHE A 304 -16.72 -5.32 -13.61
N VAL A 305 -17.46 -4.43 -14.27
CA VAL A 305 -18.93 -4.49 -14.28
C VAL A 305 -19.43 -5.76 -14.93
N GLU A 306 -18.88 -6.19 -16.07
CA GLU A 306 -19.22 -7.45 -16.72
C GLU A 306 -18.92 -8.64 -15.82
N THR A 307 -17.69 -8.72 -15.30
CA THR A 307 -17.24 -9.80 -14.40
C THR A 307 -18.17 -9.93 -13.18
N MET A 308 -18.48 -8.79 -12.53
CA MET A 308 -19.33 -8.80 -11.34
C MET A 308 -20.78 -9.18 -11.65
N LYS A 309 -21.31 -8.81 -12.84
CA LYS A 309 -22.65 -9.25 -13.26
C LYS A 309 -22.72 -10.77 -13.40
N GLU A 310 -21.73 -11.40 -14.01
CA GLU A 310 -21.64 -12.87 -14.16
C GLU A 310 -21.52 -13.60 -12.79
N ILE A 311 -20.95 -12.92 -11.78
CA ILE A 311 -20.83 -13.47 -10.42
C ILE A 311 -22.14 -13.38 -9.61
N GLY A 312 -23.09 -12.51 -10.03
CA GLY A 312 -24.37 -12.34 -9.33
C GLY A 312 -24.55 -10.96 -8.67
N PHE A 313 -23.84 -9.96 -9.15
CA PHE A 313 -24.11 -8.58 -8.78
C PHE A 313 -24.91 -7.86 -9.87
N ARG A 314 -25.76 -6.94 -9.46
CA ARG A 314 -26.43 -5.98 -10.34
C ARG A 314 -25.77 -4.62 -10.22
N MET A 315 -25.51 -3.96 -11.36
CA MET A 315 -25.03 -2.60 -11.37
C MET A 315 -26.13 -1.65 -10.86
N HIS A 316 -25.79 -0.85 -9.85
CA HIS A 316 -26.68 0.21 -9.32
C HIS A 316 -26.35 1.56 -9.94
N LYS A 317 -25.06 1.98 -9.89
CA LYS A 317 -24.62 3.28 -10.40
C LYS A 317 -23.13 3.26 -10.74
N ILE A 318 -22.77 4.03 -11.76
CA ILE A 318 -21.37 4.39 -12.06
C ILE A 318 -21.25 5.90 -11.93
N ILE A 319 -20.31 6.36 -11.08
CA ILE A 319 -19.99 7.76 -10.92
C ILE A 319 -18.64 8.02 -11.59
N LYS A 320 -18.58 8.97 -12.50
CA LYS A 320 -17.34 9.44 -13.10
C LYS A 320 -16.78 10.60 -12.27
N ARG A 321 -15.54 10.48 -11.83
CA ARG A 321 -14.87 11.51 -11.05
C ARG A 321 -13.63 12.00 -11.80
N PRO A 322 -13.56 13.29 -12.17
CA PRO A 322 -12.32 13.86 -12.69
C PRO A 322 -11.25 13.85 -11.61
N VAL A 323 -10.00 13.59 -11.97
CA VAL A 323 -8.85 13.62 -11.07
C VAL A 323 -8.14 14.97 -11.21
N PRO A 324 -8.42 15.96 -10.34
CA PRO A 324 -8.03 17.35 -10.55
C PRO A 324 -6.53 17.60 -10.38
N SER A 325 -5.87 16.82 -9.53
CA SER A 325 -4.42 16.96 -9.31
C SER A 325 -3.74 15.62 -9.18
N LYS A 326 -2.57 15.50 -9.77
CA LYS A 326 -1.72 14.30 -9.72
C LYS A 326 -0.29 14.69 -9.41
N ILE A 327 0.39 13.88 -8.61
CA ILE A 327 1.84 13.98 -8.39
C ILE A 327 2.60 13.66 -9.69
N LEU A 328 2.01 12.82 -10.55
CA LEU A 328 2.54 12.50 -11.86
C LEU A 328 2.07 13.51 -12.92
N PRO A 329 2.87 13.75 -13.97
CA PRO A 329 2.45 14.58 -15.09
C PRO A 329 1.07 14.14 -15.62
N LEU A 330 0.22 15.11 -15.91
CA LEU A 330 -1.14 14.86 -16.42
C LEU A 330 -1.15 14.35 -17.87
N THR A 331 -0.01 14.39 -18.54
CA THR A 331 0.11 14.28 -19.99
C THR A 331 1.08 13.18 -20.39
N ARG A 332 0.79 12.56 -21.54
CA ARG A 332 1.64 11.55 -22.18
C ARG A 332 1.97 11.95 -23.61
N ASN A 333 3.16 11.59 -24.04
CA ASN A 333 3.56 11.66 -25.45
C ASN A 333 2.91 10.49 -26.22
N GLU A 334 2.23 10.78 -27.31
CA GLU A 334 1.47 9.79 -28.07
C GLU A 334 2.37 8.72 -28.69
N ARG A 335 3.53 9.12 -29.24
CA ARG A 335 4.46 8.20 -29.91
C ARG A 335 5.12 7.22 -28.93
N THR A 336 5.52 7.69 -27.75
CA THR A 336 6.30 6.89 -26.79
C THR A 336 5.49 6.33 -25.63
N GLY A 337 4.24 6.82 -25.41
CA GLY A 337 3.40 6.50 -24.26
C GLY A 337 3.95 6.98 -22.92
N ARG A 338 5.11 7.66 -22.88
CA ARG A 338 5.75 8.12 -21.64
C ARG A 338 5.12 9.41 -21.15
N PHE A 339 5.16 9.60 -19.82
CA PHE A 339 4.81 10.90 -19.23
C PHE A 339 5.72 12.00 -19.76
N CYS A 340 5.15 13.13 -20.11
CA CYS A 340 5.87 14.29 -20.65
C CYS A 340 5.30 15.59 -20.10
N THR A 341 5.98 16.72 -20.36
CA THR A 341 5.47 18.05 -20.06
C THR A 341 4.36 18.43 -21.05
N THR A 342 3.51 19.39 -20.67
CA THR A 342 2.34 19.83 -21.44
C THR A 342 2.68 20.26 -22.87
N VAL A 343 3.86 20.85 -23.08
CA VAL A 343 4.36 21.29 -24.41
C VAL A 343 4.61 20.13 -25.40
N ARG A 344 4.80 18.89 -24.89
CA ARG A 344 5.03 17.69 -25.70
C ARG A 344 3.90 16.67 -25.56
N ALA A 345 2.77 17.12 -25.08
CA ALA A 345 1.67 16.25 -24.71
C ALA A 345 0.61 16.23 -25.79
N ASP A 346 0.26 15.03 -26.19
CA ASP A 346 -0.80 14.80 -27.18
C ASP A 346 -2.10 14.37 -26.49
N ARG A 347 -2.05 13.92 -25.23
CA ARG A 347 -3.22 13.43 -24.50
C ARG A 347 -3.07 13.47 -22.98
N LEU A 348 -4.22 13.48 -22.29
CA LEU A 348 -4.27 13.37 -20.83
C LEU A 348 -4.07 11.93 -20.35
N ALA A 349 -3.28 11.76 -19.30
CA ALA A 349 -3.09 10.48 -18.65
C ALA A 349 -4.11 10.31 -17.51
N TYR A 350 -5.00 9.32 -17.64
CA TYR A 350 -5.97 8.95 -16.59
C TYR A 350 -6.81 10.13 -16.07
N PRO A 351 -7.55 10.84 -16.94
CA PRO A 351 -8.28 12.02 -16.52
C PRO A 351 -9.48 11.72 -15.62
N ILE A 352 -9.97 10.50 -15.64
CA ILE A 352 -11.20 10.08 -14.97
C ILE A 352 -10.96 8.80 -14.17
N GLU A 353 -11.52 8.76 -12.97
CA GLU A 353 -11.77 7.55 -12.19
C GLU A 353 -13.25 7.24 -12.17
N TYR A 354 -13.57 5.97 -12.01
CA TYR A 354 -14.94 5.46 -11.88
C TYR A 354 -15.18 4.95 -10.47
N ILE A 355 -16.32 5.29 -9.91
CA ILE A 355 -16.83 4.68 -8.68
C ILE A 355 -17.97 3.76 -9.11
N LEU A 356 -17.72 2.46 -9.06
CA LEU A 356 -18.67 1.42 -9.42
C LEU A 356 -19.45 1.03 -8.18
N ILE A 357 -20.77 1.18 -8.19
CA ILE A 357 -21.67 0.76 -7.12
C ILE A 357 -22.48 -0.43 -7.60
N MET A 358 -22.19 -1.59 -7.02
CA MET A 358 -22.83 -2.86 -7.32
C MET A 358 -23.63 -3.35 -6.12
N VAL A 359 -24.70 -4.11 -6.37
CA VAL A 359 -25.58 -4.70 -5.34
C VAL A 359 -25.66 -6.21 -5.56
N LYS A 360 -25.48 -7.00 -4.51
CA LYS A 360 -25.69 -8.46 -4.55
C LYS A 360 -27.20 -8.74 -4.65
N VAL A 361 -27.62 -9.51 -5.64
CA VAL A 361 -29.01 -9.90 -5.87
C VAL A 361 -29.35 -11.25 -5.25
#